data_4a55d0a8b9666feebef7cbdbfeeeec4c
#
_entry.id   4a55d0a8b9666feebef7cbdbfeeeec4c
#
_cell.length_a   1.000
_cell.length_b   1.000
_cell.length_c   1.000
_cell.angle_alpha   90.00
_cell.angle_beta   90.00
_cell.angle_gamma   90.00
#
_symmetry.space_group_name_H-M   'P 1'
#
loop_
_entity.id
_entity.type
_entity.pdbx_description
1 polymer ?
#
loop_
_entity_poly.entity_id
_entity_poly.type
_entity_poly.pdbx_seq_one_letter_code
_entity_poly.pdbx_strand_id
1 'polypeptide(L)'
;MKTLKMLLFVACLFLGASAAHAQCSSTNTAFKSGETLAYDLYFNWKFVWVKVGTASMNTTQTSYGGKPAYRSYLITRGSKKADNIFVMRDTLMAYTALDLTPLYYVKKAFEGDTYRKNEVWYSYPSGKCSVKMRYQRDNNAPKISSHTSKYCAFDMISMLLRARSFSAEGMKVGHRINFLMADGHNCEWKAIVYRGKKKFKMENSNTTYRCLVFSFVEKEKGKEKEIVTFYITDDKNHLPVRLDMNLNFGTAKAFLTGARGLRNPQDAKIK
;
A
#
# COMPACT_ATOMS: atom_id res chain seq x y z
N MET A 1 54.92 16.66 18.63
CA MET A 1 53.56 17.06 19.03
C MET A 1 52.69 17.64 17.90
N LYS A 2 53.21 18.35 16.91
CA LYS A 2 52.42 18.91 15.78
C LYS A 2 51.91 17.84 14.79
N THR A 3 52.69 16.79 14.50
CA THR A 3 52.33 15.72 13.60
C THR A 3 51.23 14.80 14.14
N LEU A 4 51.18 14.58 15.48
CA LEU A 4 50.14 13.75 16.12
C LEU A 4 48.78 14.45 16.14
N LYS A 5 48.75 15.80 16.26
CA LYS A 5 47.50 16.58 16.18
C LYS A 5 46.94 16.63 14.76
N MET A 6 47.78 16.58 13.73
CA MET A 6 47.35 16.55 12.34
C MET A 6 46.74 15.19 11.94
N LEU A 7 47.28 14.08 12.46
CA LEU A 7 46.74 12.75 12.28
C LEU A 7 45.38 12.57 12.96
N LEU A 8 45.15 13.14 14.14
CA LEU A 8 43.85 13.14 14.81
C LEU A 8 42.80 13.98 14.07
N PHE A 9 43.17 15.07 13.40
CA PHE A 9 42.26 15.91 12.64
C PHE A 9 41.82 15.23 11.31
N VAL A 10 42.72 14.48 10.68
CA VAL A 10 42.39 13.69 9.46
C VAL A 10 41.52 12.46 9.80
N ALA A 11 41.72 11.83 10.96
CA ALA A 11 40.87 10.70 11.40
C ALA A 11 39.42 11.12 11.73
N CYS A 12 39.19 12.37 12.23
CA CYS A 12 37.86 12.89 12.48
C CYS A 12 37.08 13.26 11.20
N LEU A 13 37.75 13.49 10.07
CA LEU A 13 37.11 13.81 8.79
C LEU A 13 36.50 12.56 8.07
N PHE A 14 36.94 11.34 8.44
CA PHE A 14 36.39 10.11 7.87
C PHE A 14 35.21 9.51 8.65
N LEU A 15 34.90 10.00 9.84
CA LEU A 15 33.76 9.53 10.66
C LEU A 15 32.43 10.22 10.36
N GLY A 16 32.38 11.14 9.40
CA GLY A 16 31.20 11.97 9.07
C GLY A 16 30.38 11.53 7.86
N ALA A 17 30.73 10.43 7.18
CA ALA A 17 29.88 9.88 6.13
C ALA A 17 28.79 8.99 6.74
N SER A 18 27.87 9.59 7.53
CA SER A 18 26.56 9.02 7.73
C SER A 18 25.95 8.90 6.35
N ALA A 19 25.99 7.68 5.76
CA ALA A 19 25.18 7.39 4.60
C ALA A 19 23.76 7.83 4.96
N ALA A 20 23.27 8.89 4.34
CA ALA A 20 21.86 9.27 4.42
C ALA A 20 21.06 8.12 3.79
N HIS A 21 20.83 7.08 4.59
CA HIS A 21 19.94 6.00 4.20
C HIS A 21 18.58 6.63 3.93
N ALA A 22 18.14 6.49 2.70
CA ALA A 22 16.85 6.98 2.28
C ALA A 22 15.81 6.54 3.31
N GLN A 23 15.08 7.50 3.89
CA GLN A 23 13.99 7.29 4.86
C GLN A 23 12.89 6.36 4.34
N CYS A 24 13.02 5.88 3.09
CA CYS A 24 12.09 5.04 2.38
C CYS A 24 12.28 3.54 2.62
N SER A 25 13.44 3.10 3.09
CA SER A 25 13.73 1.68 3.33
C SER A 25 12.97 1.11 4.53
N SER A 26 12.68 -0.18 4.48
CA SER A 26 12.07 -0.95 5.57
C SER A 26 12.38 -2.42 5.39
N THR A 27 12.46 -3.18 6.47
CA THR A 27 12.67 -4.62 6.39
C THR A 27 11.34 -5.32 6.09
N ASN A 28 11.31 -6.11 5.01
CA ASN A 28 10.16 -6.97 4.74
C ASN A 28 10.17 -8.19 5.67
N THR A 29 9.16 -8.30 6.51
CA THR A 29 8.95 -9.44 7.43
C THR A 29 7.71 -10.27 7.08
N ALA A 30 6.81 -9.75 6.23
CA ALA A 30 5.45 -10.24 6.08
C ALA A 30 5.23 -11.17 4.89
N PHE A 31 5.92 -10.98 3.78
CA PHE A 31 5.65 -11.73 2.54
C PHE A 31 6.93 -12.22 1.88
N LYS A 32 6.80 -13.10 0.90
CA LYS A 32 7.88 -13.55 0.02
C LYS A 32 7.43 -13.57 -1.44
N SER A 33 8.38 -13.77 -2.35
CA SER A 33 8.10 -13.97 -3.78
C SER A 33 7.18 -15.18 -3.99
N GLY A 34 6.18 -15.04 -4.87
CA GLY A 34 5.17 -16.06 -5.16
C GLY A 34 3.92 -15.95 -4.28
N GLU A 35 3.84 -14.97 -3.38
CA GLU A 35 2.60 -14.75 -2.61
C GLU A 35 1.46 -14.33 -3.54
N THR A 36 0.30 -14.99 -3.37
CA THR A 36 -0.94 -14.65 -4.07
C THR A 36 -2.09 -14.61 -3.07
N LEU A 37 -2.83 -13.50 -3.08
CA LEU A 37 -4.03 -13.27 -2.28
C LEU A 37 -5.22 -13.09 -3.21
N ALA A 38 -6.35 -13.75 -2.91
CA ALA A 38 -7.59 -13.65 -3.68
C ALA A 38 -8.72 -13.11 -2.80
N TYR A 39 -9.58 -12.30 -3.38
CA TYR A 39 -10.68 -11.62 -2.67
C TYR A 39 -11.98 -11.70 -3.46
N ASP A 40 -13.08 -11.78 -2.74
CA ASP A 40 -14.41 -11.48 -3.23
C ASP A 40 -14.78 -10.05 -2.88
N LEU A 41 -15.39 -9.33 -3.84
CA LEU A 41 -15.82 -7.95 -3.68
C LEU A 41 -17.33 -7.88 -3.58
N TYR A 42 -17.83 -7.15 -2.57
CA TYR A 42 -19.25 -6.92 -2.32
C TYR A 42 -19.54 -5.43 -2.30
N PHE A 43 -20.71 -5.08 -2.75
CA PHE A 43 -21.23 -3.71 -2.70
C PHE A 43 -22.60 -3.72 -2.01
N ASN A 44 -22.86 -2.69 -1.20
CA ASN A 44 -24.16 -2.51 -0.55
C ASN A 44 -25.12 -1.84 -1.52
N TRP A 45 -26.07 -2.59 -2.02
CA TRP A 45 -27.14 -2.11 -2.88
C TRP A 45 -28.47 -2.14 -2.12
N LYS A 46 -29.04 -0.96 -1.84
CA LYS A 46 -30.34 -0.84 -1.13
C LYS A 46 -30.44 -1.78 0.09
N PHE A 47 -29.43 -1.68 0.99
CA PHE A 47 -29.31 -2.49 2.21
C PHE A 47 -28.98 -4.00 2.02
N VAL A 48 -28.77 -4.46 0.81
CA VAL A 48 -28.35 -5.83 0.52
C VAL A 48 -26.90 -5.87 0.02
N TRP A 49 -26.11 -6.77 0.58
CA TRP A 49 -24.74 -7.02 0.11
C TRP A 49 -24.74 -7.96 -1.09
N VAL A 50 -24.31 -7.46 -2.22
CA VAL A 50 -24.24 -8.20 -3.47
C VAL A 50 -22.77 -8.41 -3.86
N LYS A 51 -22.40 -9.64 -4.20
CA LYS A 51 -21.08 -9.92 -4.78
C LYS A 51 -21.01 -9.29 -6.18
N VAL A 52 -20.10 -8.32 -6.34
CA VAL A 52 -19.96 -7.52 -7.57
C VAL A 52 -18.70 -7.86 -8.36
N GLY A 53 -17.78 -8.63 -7.79
CA GLY A 53 -16.53 -8.94 -8.48
C GLY A 53 -15.52 -9.68 -7.62
N THR A 54 -14.29 -9.68 -8.11
CA THR A 54 -13.14 -10.29 -7.44
C THR A 54 -11.94 -9.36 -7.50
N ALA A 55 -11.00 -9.56 -6.57
CA ALA A 55 -9.67 -8.95 -6.66
C ALA A 55 -8.60 -10.00 -6.39
N SER A 56 -7.41 -9.78 -6.93
CA SER A 56 -6.24 -10.60 -6.63
C SER A 56 -5.01 -9.74 -6.48
N MET A 57 -4.17 -10.07 -5.52
CA MET A 57 -2.85 -9.46 -5.33
C MET A 57 -1.79 -10.55 -5.50
N ASN A 58 -0.77 -10.26 -6.30
CA ASN A 58 0.37 -11.15 -6.51
C ASN A 58 1.67 -10.36 -6.33
N THR A 59 2.63 -10.93 -5.62
CA THR A 59 3.96 -10.33 -5.41
C THR A 59 5.04 -11.31 -5.85
N THR A 60 5.90 -10.90 -6.79
CA THR A 60 7.01 -11.70 -7.30
C THR A 60 8.32 -10.91 -7.25
N GLN A 61 9.42 -11.59 -6.97
CA GLN A 61 10.75 -11.01 -7.11
C GLN A 61 11.15 -11.01 -8.59
N THR A 62 11.75 -9.92 -9.02
CA THR A 62 12.18 -9.66 -10.40
C THR A 62 13.33 -8.64 -10.40
N SER A 63 13.54 -7.93 -11.49
CA SER A 63 14.45 -6.78 -11.55
C SER A 63 13.71 -5.53 -12.06
N TYR A 64 14.18 -4.36 -11.62
CA TYR A 64 13.80 -3.05 -12.16
C TYR A 64 15.06 -2.19 -12.33
N GLY A 65 15.28 -1.69 -13.56
CA GLY A 65 16.53 -0.97 -13.89
C GLY A 65 17.80 -1.78 -13.61
N GLY A 66 17.78 -3.10 -13.84
CA GLY A 66 18.92 -4.00 -13.60
C GLY A 66 19.17 -4.38 -12.13
N LYS A 67 18.37 -3.89 -11.18
CA LYS A 67 18.50 -4.18 -9.75
C LYS A 67 17.38 -5.10 -9.25
N PRO A 68 17.65 -5.99 -8.26
CA PRO A 68 16.62 -6.84 -7.67
C PRO A 68 15.46 -6.00 -7.09
N ALA A 69 14.23 -6.42 -7.38
CA ALA A 69 13.03 -5.72 -6.97
C ALA A 69 11.86 -6.70 -6.76
N TYR A 70 10.87 -6.29 -5.96
CA TYR A 70 9.54 -6.89 -5.97
C TYR A 70 8.67 -6.18 -7.01
N ARG A 71 7.89 -6.97 -7.74
CA ARG A 71 6.78 -6.49 -8.57
C ARG A 71 5.49 -7.00 -7.98
N SER A 72 4.59 -6.09 -7.62
CA SER A 72 3.30 -6.43 -7.04
C SER A 72 2.17 -5.91 -7.90
N TYR A 73 1.18 -6.77 -8.15
CA TYR A 73 -0.05 -6.44 -8.86
C TYR A 73 -1.24 -6.55 -7.92
N LEU A 74 -2.15 -5.60 -8.02
CA LEU A 74 -3.52 -5.72 -7.53
C LEU A 74 -4.46 -5.55 -8.74
N ILE A 75 -5.22 -6.58 -9.02
CA ILE A 75 -6.14 -6.62 -10.16
C ILE A 75 -7.56 -6.76 -9.61
N THR A 76 -8.47 -5.86 -10.00
CA THR A 76 -9.89 -5.95 -9.69
C THR A 76 -10.70 -6.17 -10.96
N ARG A 77 -11.76 -6.99 -10.86
CA ARG A 77 -12.67 -7.31 -11.96
C ARG A 77 -14.09 -7.35 -11.47
N GLY A 78 -14.96 -6.55 -12.06
CA GLY A 78 -16.40 -6.67 -11.90
C GLY A 78 -16.89 -7.99 -12.48
N SER A 79 -17.99 -8.51 -11.95
CA SER A 79 -18.69 -9.66 -12.52
C SER A 79 -19.50 -9.21 -13.75
N LYS A 80 -19.80 -10.15 -14.66
CA LYS A 80 -20.65 -9.87 -15.83
C LYS A 80 -22.00 -9.23 -15.47
N LYS A 81 -22.59 -9.63 -14.32
CA LYS A 81 -23.85 -9.05 -13.83
C LYS A 81 -23.65 -7.60 -13.34
N ALA A 82 -22.53 -7.32 -12.64
CA ALA A 82 -22.22 -5.98 -12.17
C ALA A 82 -21.87 -5.02 -13.32
N ASP A 83 -21.29 -5.52 -14.41
CA ASP A 83 -20.93 -4.72 -15.59
C ASP A 83 -22.15 -4.07 -16.27
N ASN A 84 -23.33 -4.65 -16.14
CA ASN A 84 -24.58 -4.03 -16.63
C ASN A 84 -24.96 -2.74 -15.88
N ILE A 85 -24.38 -2.51 -14.69
CA ILE A 85 -24.63 -1.34 -13.85
C ILE A 85 -23.39 -0.45 -13.85
N PHE A 86 -22.21 -1.04 -13.61
CA PHE A 86 -20.94 -0.33 -13.49
C PHE A 86 -19.77 -1.24 -13.84
N VAL A 87 -19.09 -0.94 -14.93
CA VAL A 87 -17.87 -1.67 -15.32
C VAL A 87 -16.73 -1.33 -14.37
N MET A 88 -16.00 -2.35 -13.89
CA MET A 88 -14.81 -2.18 -13.06
C MET A 88 -13.68 -3.11 -13.53
N ARG A 89 -12.62 -2.53 -14.06
CA ARG A 89 -11.43 -3.23 -14.60
C ARG A 89 -10.19 -2.46 -14.19
N ASP A 90 -9.68 -2.72 -12.99
CA ASP A 90 -8.53 -2.00 -12.50
C ASP A 90 -7.31 -2.90 -12.42
N THR A 91 -6.17 -2.32 -12.70
CA THR A 91 -4.86 -2.95 -12.49
C THR A 91 -3.93 -1.91 -11.87
N LEU A 92 -3.51 -2.19 -10.64
CA LEU A 92 -2.46 -1.45 -9.96
C LEU A 92 -1.20 -2.30 -9.96
N MET A 93 -0.07 -1.69 -10.27
CA MET A 93 1.23 -2.37 -10.24
C MET A 93 2.27 -1.46 -9.62
N ALA A 94 3.11 -2.02 -8.75
CA ALA A 94 4.25 -1.32 -8.20
C ALA A 94 5.53 -2.16 -8.34
N TYR A 95 6.65 -1.47 -8.51
CA TYR A 95 7.98 -2.00 -8.25
C TYR A 95 8.52 -1.36 -6.99
N THR A 96 9.02 -2.20 -6.08
CA THR A 96 9.77 -1.75 -4.90
C THR A 96 11.12 -2.46 -4.86
N ALA A 97 12.15 -1.81 -4.35
CA ALA A 97 13.40 -2.50 -4.02
C ALA A 97 13.14 -3.59 -2.95
N LEU A 98 14.11 -4.45 -2.69
CA LEU A 98 13.94 -5.53 -1.70
C LEU A 98 13.76 -5.01 -0.27
N ASP A 99 14.20 -3.79 0.01
CA ASP A 99 13.98 -3.04 1.25
C ASP A 99 12.69 -2.23 1.25
N LEU A 100 11.75 -2.52 0.34
CA LEU A 100 10.46 -1.86 0.17
C LEU A 100 10.51 -0.37 -0.24
N THR A 101 11.68 0.14 -0.66
CA THR A 101 11.80 1.47 -1.24
C THR A 101 11.02 1.52 -2.56
N PRO A 102 10.06 2.46 -2.75
CA PRO A 102 9.29 2.57 -3.99
C PRO A 102 10.18 2.91 -5.19
N LEU A 103 9.91 2.32 -6.36
CA LEU A 103 10.65 2.56 -7.59
C LEU A 103 9.75 3.06 -8.72
N TYR A 104 8.60 2.44 -8.89
CA TYR A 104 7.62 2.80 -9.92
C TYR A 104 6.24 2.31 -9.52
N TYR A 105 5.21 3.05 -9.88
CA TYR A 105 3.81 2.69 -9.72
C TYR A 105 2.99 3.06 -10.94
N VAL A 106 2.01 2.24 -11.26
CA VAL A 106 0.98 2.54 -12.25
C VAL A 106 -0.37 1.99 -11.81
N LYS A 107 -1.40 2.83 -11.88
CA LYS A 107 -2.81 2.44 -11.86
C LYS A 107 -3.38 2.62 -13.26
N LYS A 108 -4.01 1.58 -13.79
CA LYS A 108 -4.88 1.62 -14.98
C LYS A 108 -6.25 1.21 -14.51
N ALA A 109 -7.22 2.11 -14.59
CA ALA A 109 -8.57 1.88 -14.13
C ALA A 109 -9.57 2.19 -15.25
N PHE A 110 -10.45 1.24 -15.51
CA PHE A 110 -11.62 1.44 -16.35
C PHE A 110 -12.86 1.28 -15.46
N GLU A 111 -13.43 2.42 -15.09
CA GLU A 111 -14.50 2.54 -14.11
C GLU A 111 -15.70 3.25 -14.77
N GLY A 112 -16.83 2.53 -14.92
CA GLY A 112 -17.93 2.98 -15.77
C GLY A 112 -17.45 3.14 -17.22
N ASP A 113 -17.55 4.35 -17.76
CA ASP A 113 -17.13 4.72 -19.13
C ASP A 113 -15.79 5.47 -19.14
N THR A 114 -15.16 5.61 -17.98
CA THR A 114 -13.94 6.41 -17.83
C THR A 114 -12.71 5.53 -17.72
N TYR A 115 -11.70 5.76 -18.55
CA TYR A 115 -10.37 5.20 -18.40
C TYR A 115 -9.45 6.21 -17.72
N ARG A 116 -8.70 5.75 -16.72
CA ARG A 116 -7.67 6.55 -16.05
C ARG A 116 -6.35 5.80 -16.03
N LYS A 117 -5.26 6.52 -16.30
CA LYS A 117 -3.90 6.03 -16.14
C LYS A 117 -3.12 7.00 -15.25
N ASN A 118 -2.67 6.50 -14.10
CA ASN A 118 -1.87 7.23 -13.13
C ASN A 118 -0.50 6.55 -13.02
N GLU A 119 0.59 7.30 -13.14
CA GLU A 119 1.95 6.77 -13.04
C GLU A 119 2.77 7.60 -12.08
N VAL A 120 3.66 6.95 -11.33
CA VAL A 120 4.63 7.59 -10.43
C VAL A 120 6.00 6.95 -10.63
N TRP A 121 7.00 7.78 -10.93
CA TRP A 121 8.41 7.40 -10.96
C TRP A 121 9.10 8.01 -9.75
N TYR A 122 9.88 7.20 -9.05
CA TYR A 122 10.59 7.60 -7.85
C TYR A 122 12.09 7.74 -8.13
N SER A 123 12.70 8.74 -7.54
CA SER A 123 14.15 8.95 -7.51
C SER A 123 14.59 9.53 -6.17
N TYR A 124 15.86 9.36 -5.83
CA TYR A 124 16.34 9.69 -4.48
C TYR A 124 17.61 10.55 -4.53
N PRO A 125 17.61 11.73 -5.21
CA PRO A 125 18.77 12.58 -5.31
C PRO A 125 19.10 13.19 -3.94
N SER A 126 20.36 13.11 -3.53
CA SER A 126 20.88 13.73 -2.29
C SER A 126 20.04 13.41 -1.04
N GLY A 127 19.54 12.16 -0.93
CA GLY A 127 18.77 11.69 0.23
C GLY A 127 17.32 12.24 0.30
N LYS A 128 16.86 12.95 -0.71
CA LYS A 128 15.45 13.42 -0.82
C LYS A 128 14.66 12.45 -1.69
N CYS A 129 13.37 12.27 -1.38
CA CYS A 129 12.43 11.56 -2.23
C CYS A 129 11.86 12.52 -3.27
N SER A 130 12.09 12.25 -4.55
CA SER A 130 11.54 13.00 -5.67
C SER A 130 10.63 12.09 -6.48
N VAL A 131 9.39 12.52 -6.72
CA VAL A 131 8.41 11.81 -7.53
C VAL A 131 8.05 12.64 -8.75
N LYS A 132 8.06 11.98 -9.93
CA LYS A 132 7.46 12.48 -11.14
C LYS A 132 6.14 11.74 -11.33
N MET A 133 5.07 12.46 -11.54
CA MET A 133 3.72 11.91 -11.66
C MET A 133 3.12 12.22 -13.02
N ARG A 134 2.34 11.28 -13.53
CA ARG A 134 1.57 11.44 -14.78
C ARG A 134 0.14 10.97 -14.51
N TYR A 135 -0.81 11.83 -14.81
CA TYR A 135 -2.23 11.52 -14.78
C TYR A 135 -2.82 11.70 -16.20
N GLN A 136 -3.55 10.72 -16.65
CA GLN A 136 -4.29 10.77 -17.91
C GLN A 136 -5.70 10.22 -17.70
N ARG A 137 -6.70 10.93 -18.22
CA ARG A 137 -8.09 10.51 -18.26
C ARG A 137 -8.55 10.43 -19.71
N ASP A 138 -9.04 9.27 -20.10
CA ASP A 138 -9.50 8.95 -21.44
C ASP A 138 -8.44 9.32 -22.49
N ASN A 139 -8.82 9.95 -23.58
CA ASN A 139 -7.92 10.40 -24.64
C ASN A 139 -7.35 11.81 -24.42
N ASN A 140 -7.58 12.41 -23.23
CA ASN A 140 -7.05 13.74 -22.94
C ASN A 140 -5.52 13.74 -22.86
N ALA A 141 -4.90 14.89 -23.11
CA ALA A 141 -3.48 15.08 -22.91
C ALA A 141 -3.09 14.79 -21.44
N PRO A 142 -2.00 14.06 -21.21
CA PRO A 142 -1.57 13.74 -19.86
C PRO A 142 -1.11 14.98 -19.11
N LYS A 143 -1.48 15.09 -17.83
CA LYS A 143 -0.96 16.08 -16.89
C LYS A 143 0.29 15.52 -16.23
N ILE A 144 1.38 16.27 -16.24
CA ILE A 144 2.65 15.91 -15.60
C ILE A 144 2.88 16.85 -14.42
N SER A 145 3.28 16.29 -13.29
CA SER A 145 3.68 17.05 -12.10
C SER A 145 4.86 16.39 -11.41
N SER A 146 5.52 17.12 -10.52
CA SER A 146 6.64 16.58 -9.73
C SER A 146 6.56 17.14 -8.32
N HIS A 147 7.03 16.34 -7.36
CA HIS A 147 7.12 16.72 -5.96
C HIS A 147 8.43 16.20 -5.38
N THR A 148 9.14 17.04 -4.61
CA THR A 148 10.37 16.64 -3.93
C THR A 148 10.25 16.97 -2.44
N SER A 149 10.58 16.00 -1.59
CA SER A 149 10.44 16.11 -0.13
C SER A 149 11.62 15.45 0.58
N LYS A 150 11.90 15.89 1.80
CA LYS A 150 12.75 15.17 2.75
C LYS A 150 12.07 13.91 3.32
N TYR A 151 10.76 13.80 3.16
CA TYR A 151 9.97 12.63 3.58
C TYR A 151 9.75 11.70 2.39
N CYS A 152 9.67 10.41 2.68
CA CYS A 152 9.37 9.43 1.65
C CYS A 152 7.91 9.51 1.19
N ALA A 153 7.70 9.50 -0.12
CA ALA A 153 6.39 9.30 -0.71
C ALA A 153 6.18 7.82 -1.07
N PHE A 154 4.95 7.35 -0.93
CA PHE A 154 4.54 6.00 -1.25
C PHE A 154 3.30 6.03 -2.15
N ASP A 155 3.20 5.08 -3.06
CA ASP A 155 1.94 4.76 -3.71
C ASP A 155 1.10 3.78 -2.85
N MET A 156 -0.11 3.48 -3.30
CA MET A 156 -1.04 2.60 -2.58
C MET A 156 -0.46 1.19 -2.36
N ILE A 157 0.21 0.61 -3.35
CA ILE A 157 0.76 -0.76 -3.26
C ILE A 157 2.01 -0.79 -2.38
N SER A 158 2.96 0.13 -2.60
CA SER A 158 4.19 0.17 -1.80
C SER A 158 3.90 0.48 -0.33
N MET A 159 2.91 1.34 -0.02
CA MET A 159 2.48 1.58 1.36
C MET A 159 1.80 0.35 1.98
N LEU A 160 0.96 -0.37 1.22
CA LEU A 160 0.35 -1.62 1.69
C LEU A 160 1.41 -2.67 2.03
N LEU A 161 2.39 -2.88 1.16
CA LEU A 161 3.49 -3.82 1.39
C LEU A 161 4.30 -3.45 2.63
N ARG A 162 4.62 -2.16 2.78
CA ARG A 162 5.35 -1.63 3.93
C ARG A 162 4.54 -1.77 5.22
N ALA A 163 3.25 -1.43 5.20
CA ALA A 163 2.37 -1.49 6.37
C ALA A 163 2.22 -2.93 6.92
N ARG A 164 2.29 -3.94 6.06
CA ARG A 164 2.29 -5.35 6.47
C ARG A 164 3.52 -5.75 7.28
N SER A 165 4.59 -4.98 7.24
CA SER A 165 5.80 -5.21 8.05
C SER A 165 5.86 -4.34 9.31
N PHE A 166 4.82 -3.56 9.64
CA PHE A 166 4.77 -2.78 10.87
C PHE A 166 4.50 -3.68 12.07
N SER A 167 5.18 -3.41 13.19
CA SER A 167 4.81 -3.97 14.48
C SER A 167 3.70 -3.11 15.10
N ALA A 168 2.62 -3.74 15.54
CA ALA A 168 1.59 -3.09 16.34
C ALA A 168 1.85 -3.21 17.85
N GLU A 169 2.97 -3.80 18.24
CA GLU A 169 3.38 -3.91 19.64
C GLU A 169 3.57 -2.54 20.26
N GLY A 170 2.98 -2.30 21.42
CA GLY A 170 3.02 -1.01 22.10
C GLY A 170 2.16 0.10 21.48
N MET A 171 1.51 -0.12 20.34
CA MET A 171 0.61 0.89 19.75
C MET A 171 -0.65 1.04 20.59
N LYS A 172 -0.97 2.29 20.95
CA LYS A 172 -2.25 2.65 21.57
C LYS A 172 -3.30 2.93 20.49
N VAL A 173 -4.58 2.66 20.80
CA VAL A 173 -5.69 3.05 19.91
C VAL A 173 -5.61 4.55 19.62
N GLY A 174 -5.75 4.93 18.35
CA GLY A 174 -5.55 6.29 17.88
C GLY A 174 -4.11 6.61 17.43
N HIS A 175 -3.13 5.70 17.61
CA HIS A 175 -1.79 5.89 17.07
C HIS A 175 -1.83 6.12 15.55
N ARG A 176 -1.11 7.15 15.09
CA ARG A 176 -1.14 7.60 13.68
C ARG A 176 0.21 7.38 13.01
N ILE A 177 0.17 6.80 11.84
CA ILE A 177 1.30 6.68 10.93
C ILE A 177 1.03 7.61 9.76
N ASN A 178 1.66 8.81 9.77
CA ASN A 178 1.52 9.78 8.70
C ASN A 178 2.52 9.46 7.59
N PHE A 179 2.11 9.63 6.33
CA PHE A 179 2.97 9.44 5.16
C PHE A 179 2.51 10.29 3.99
N LEU A 180 3.44 10.59 3.07
CA LEU A 180 3.10 11.21 1.79
C LEU A 180 2.62 10.13 0.83
N MET A 181 1.46 10.32 0.23
CA MET A 181 0.91 9.44 -0.79
C MET A 181 1.00 10.11 -2.16
N ALA A 182 1.74 9.50 -3.09
CA ALA A 182 1.81 9.88 -4.49
C ALA A 182 0.90 8.93 -5.30
N ASP A 183 -0.20 9.43 -5.83
CA ASP A 183 -1.21 8.62 -6.53
C ASP A 183 -1.14 8.74 -8.06
N GLY A 184 -0.15 9.52 -8.58
CA GLY A 184 0.02 9.84 -9.99
C GLY A 184 -0.67 11.14 -10.42
N HIS A 185 -1.56 11.68 -9.59
CA HIS A 185 -2.20 12.98 -9.78
C HIS A 185 -1.72 13.99 -8.73
N ASN A 186 -1.75 13.59 -7.45
CA ASN A 186 -1.36 14.39 -6.30
C ASN A 186 -0.29 13.69 -5.45
N CYS A 187 0.43 14.50 -4.66
CA CYS A 187 1.30 14.01 -3.59
C CYS A 187 0.94 14.73 -2.29
N GLU A 188 0.23 14.03 -1.38
CA GLU A 188 -0.42 14.63 -0.22
C GLU A 188 -0.21 13.79 1.04
N TRP A 189 -0.27 14.45 2.21
CA TRP A 189 -0.24 13.77 3.49
C TRP A 189 -1.53 12.97 3.73
N LYS A 190 -1.36 11.70 4.05
CA LYS A 190 -2.39 10.75 4.46
C LYS A 190 -1.98 10.11 5.78
N ALA A 191 -2.89 9.37 6.41
CA ALA A 191 -2.56 8.63 7.61
C ALA A 191 -3.23 7.26 7.67
N ILE A 192 -2.54 6.34 8.34
CA ILE A 192 -3.10 5.08 8.82
C ILE A 192 -3.24 5.23 10.34
N VAL A 193 -4.44 4.95 10.87
CA VAL A 193 -4.77 5.09 12.29
C VAL A 193 -5.07 3.71 12.87
N TYR A 194 -4.36 3.33 13.93
CA TYR A 194 -4.61 2.09 14.65
C TYR A 194 -5.91 2.17 15.46
N ARG A 195 -6.79 1.19 15.29
CA ARG A 195 -8.11 1.11 15.94
C ARG A 195 -8.22 0.00 16.99
N GLY A 196 -7.11 -0.72 17.25
CA GLY A 196 -7.06 -1.79 18.24
C GLY A 196 -7.13 -3.19 17.64
N LYS A 197 -7.35 -4.17 18.51
CA LYS A 197 -7.46 -5.59 18.17
C LYS A 197 -8.91 -6.04 18.19
N LYS A 198 -9.27 -6.95 17.24
CA LYS A 198 -10.62 -7.53 17.18
C LYS A 198 -10.54 -8.99 16.73
N LYS A 199 -11.32 -9.88 17.34
CA LYS A 199 -11.65 -11.17 16.75
C LYS A 199 -12.74 -10.95 15.71
N PHE A 200 -12.53 -11.47 14.51
CA PHE A 200 -13.45 -11.29 13.40
C PHE A 200 -13.78 -12.64 12.76
N LYS A 201 -15.08 -12.97 12.74
CA LYS A 201 -15.59 -14.11 11.97
C LYS A 201 -15.92 -13.63 10.57
N MET A 202 -15.36 -14.30 9.55
CA MET A 202 -15.59 -13.96 8.16
C MET A 202 -17.06 -14.17 7.79
N GLU A 203 -17.70 -13.19 7.16
CA GLU A 203 -19.12 -13.26 6.74
C GLU A 203 -19.33 -14.28 5.62
N ASN A 204 -18.28 -14.53 4.81
CA ASN A 204 -18.33 -15.43 3.65
C ASN A 204 -17.78 -16.84 3.94
N SER A 205 -17.38 -17.14 5.18
CA SER A 205 -16.86 -18.45 5.60
C SER A 205 -17.00 -18.64 7.11
N ASN A 206 -16.76 -19.87 7.59
CA ASN A 206 -16.73 -20.15 9.04
C ASN A 206 -15.40 -19.81 9.70
N THR A 207 -14.49 -19.14 8.99
CA THR A 207 -13.16 -18.82 9.50
C THR A 207 -13.20 -17.59 10.42
N THR A 208 -12.55 -17.70 11.57
CA THR A 208 -12.37 -16.60 12.52
C THR A 208 -10.89 -16.23 12.60
N TYR A 209 -10.57 -14.94 12.59
CA TYR A 209 -9.22 -14.43 12.72
C TYR A 209 -9.08 -13.50 13.93
N ARG A 210 -7.91 -13.51 14.58
CA ARG A 210 -7.45 -12.37 15.37
C ARG A 210 -6.97 -11.30 14.41
N CYS A 211 -7.46 -10.08 14.57
CA CYS A 211 -7.13 -8.98 13.67
C CYS A 211 -6.63 -7.74 14.42
N LEU A 212 -5.67 -7.07 13.82
CA LEU A 212 -5.36 -5.67 14.03
C LEU A 212 -6.27 -4.86 13.11
N VAL A 213 -6.85 -3.78 13.63
CA VAL A 213 -7.74 -2.91 12.85
C VAL A 213 -7.06 -1.58 12.62
N PHE A 214 -7.00 -1.16 11.35
CA PHE A 214 -6.43 0.12 10.93
C PHE A 214 -7.40 0.85 10.00
N SER A 215 -7.46 2.18 10.12
CA SER A 215 -8.21 3.02 9.19
C SER A 215 -7.26 3.86 8.35
N PHE A 216 -7.42 3.81 7.03
CA PHE A 216 -6.84 4.81 6.14
C PHE A 216 -7.74 6.04 6.13
N VAL A 217 -7.15 7.19 6.47
CA VAL A 217 -7.88 8.44 6.62
C VAL A 217 -7.26 9.55 5.76
N GLU A 218 -8.13 10.41 5.26
CA GLU A 218 -7.79 11.60 4.49
C GLU A 218 -8.37 12.84 5.14
N LYS A 219 -7.83 14.01 4.82
CA LYS A 219 -8.47 15.29 5.14
C LYS A 219 -9.32 15.76 3.97
N GLU A 220 -10.61 15.92 4.19
CA GLU A 220 -11.53 16.51 3.24
C GLU A 220 -12.18 17.74 3.87
N LYS A 221 -11.98 18.93 3.27
CA LYS A 221 -12.49 20.22 3.78
C LYS A 221 -12.16 20.46 5.26
N GLY A 222 -10.92 20.12 5.67
CA GLY A 222 -10.43 20.28 7.04
C GLY A 222 -10.89 19.22 8.04
N LYS A 223 -11.81 18.32 7.67
CA LYS A 223 -12.29 17.21 8.50
C LYS A 223 -11.63 15.91 8.11
N GLU A 224 -11.42 15.04 9.09
CA GLU A 224 -10.92 13.68 8.83
C GLU A 224 -12.07 12.82 8.29
N LYS A 225 -11.78 12.10 7.20
CA LYS A 225 -12.68 11.14 6.58
C LYS A 225 -12.00 9.78 6.53
N GLU A 226 -12.65 8.76 7.06
CA GLU A 226 -12.21 7.38 6.93
C GLU A 226 -12.61 6.86 5.56
N ILE A 227 -11.62 6.42 4.79
CA ILE A 227 -11.79 5.92 3.42
C ILE A 227 -11.87 4.40 3.41
N VAL A 228 -10.95 3.73 4.13
CA VAL A 228 -10.90 2.28 4.21
C VAL A 228 -10.57 1.85 5.63
N THR A 229 -11.32 0.87 6.15
CA THR A 229 -10.94 0.13 7.35
C THR A 229 -10.39 -1.25 6.96
N PHE A 230 -9.17 -1.54 7.43
CA PHE A 230 -8.47 -2.79 7.20
C PHE A 230 -8.56 -3.67 8.45
N TYR A 231 -8.97 -4.93 8.27
CA TYR A 231 -8.84 -5.99 9.26
C TYR A 231 -7.68 -6.88 8.82
N ILE A 232 -6.58 -6.81 9.54
CA ILE A 232 -5.31 -7.43 9.19
C ILE A 232 -5.01 -8.52 10.21
N THR A 233 -4.56 -9.71 9.79
CA THR A 233 -4.23 -10.79 10.70
C THR A 233 -3.18 -10.36 11.74
N ASP A 234 -3.42 -10.67 13.03
CA ASP A 234 -2.51 -10.45 14.14
C ASP A 234 -1.47 -11.59 14.20
N ASP A 235 -0.71 -11.73 13.13
CA ASP A 235 0.41 -12.64 12.94
C ASP A 235 1.47 -12.01 12.02
N LYS A 236 2.60 -12.69 11.81
CA LYS A 236 3.71 -12.15 11.02
C LYS A 236 3.41 -11.94 9.52
N ASN A 237 2.32 -12.49 8.98
CA ASN A 237 1.95 -12.26 7.57
C ASN A 237 1.19 -10.93 7.39
N HIS A 238 0.49 -10.45 8.44
CA HIS A 238 -0.36 -9.26 8.39
C HIS A 238 -1.25 -9.25 7.13
N LEU A 239 -1.99 -10.36 6.91
CA LEU A 239 -2.88 -10.48 5.76
C LEU A 239 -4.10 -9.57 5.90
N PRO A 240 -4.42 -8.73 4.94
CA PRO A 240 -5.71 -8.04 4.90
C PRO A 240 -6.82 -9.08 4.65
N VAL A 241 -7.54 -9.51 5.69
CA VAL A 241 -8.61 -10.51 5.57
C VAL A 241 -9.96 -9.89 5.23
N ARG A 242 -10.14 -8.61 5.60
CA ARG A 242 -11.30 -7.81 5.23
C ARG A 242 -10.93 -6.35 5.05
N LEU A 243 -11.53 -5.71 4.05
CA LEU A 243 -11.51 -4.26 3.85
C LEU A 243 -12.96 -3.77 3.80
N ASP A 244 -13.25 -2.71 4.56
CA ASP A 244 -14.50 -1.95 4.46
C ASP A 244 -14.17 -0.60 3.82
N MET A 245 -14.78 -0.30 2.68
CA MET A 245 -14.48 0.88 1.87
C MET A 245 -15.69 1.82 1.84
N ASN A 246 -15.46 3.08 2.21
CA ASN A 246 -16.46 4.14 2.12
C ASN A 246 -16.28 4.87 0.79
N LEU A 247 -17.14 4.58 -0.17
CA LEU A 247 -17.14 5.19 -1.50
C LEU A 247 -18.11 6.37 -1.54
N ASN A 248 -17.95 7.29 -2.50
CA ASN A 248 -18.84 8.44 -2.63
C ASN A 248 -20.29 8.06 -2.98
N PHE A 249 -20.50 6.87 -3.54
CA PHE A 249 -21.79 6.35 -3.98
C PHE A 249 -22.26 5.12 -3.19
N GLY A 250 -21.65 4.83 -2.02
CA GLY A 250 -22.05 3.73 -1.16
C GLY A 250 -20.85 3.08 -0.45
N THR A 251 -21.06 1.87 0.05
CA THR A 251 -20.03 1.12 0.76
C THR A 251 -19.71 -0.19 0.04
N ALA A 252 -18.44 -0.57 0.06
CA ALA A 252 -17.98 -1.83 -0.49
C ALA A 252 -17.17 -2.62 0.55
N LYS A 253 -17.13 -3.93 0.40
CA LYS A 253 -16.30 -4.82 1.22
C LYS A 253 -15.47 -5.73 0.32
N ALA A 254 -14.25 -6.04 0.77
CA ALA A 254 -13.46 -7.11 0.20
C ALA A 254 -13.17 -8.16 1.28
N PHE A 255 -13.35 -9.44 0.95
CA PHE A 255 -13.06 -10.56 1.85
C PHE A 255 -12.03 -11.47 1.23
N LEU A 256 -10.99 -11.81 2.00
CA LEU A 256 -9.99 -12.78 1.61
C LEU A 256 -10.64 -14.16 1.42
N THR A 257 -10.48 -14.74 0.23
CA THR A 257 -11.00 -16.08 -0.13
C THR A 257 -9.89 -17.11 -0.32
N GLY A 258 -8.65 -16.65 -0.54
CA GLY A 258 -7.50 -17.51 -0.70
C GLY A 258 -6.18 -16.80 -0.47
N ALA A 259 -5.23 -17.51 0.14
CA ALA A 259 -3.86 -17.04 0.34
C ALA A 259 -2.89 -18.20 0.08
N ARG A 260 -1.91 -18.00 -0.81
CA ARG A 260 -0.90 -18.98 -1.19
C ARG A 260 0.49 -18.35 -1.17
N GLY A 261 1.52 -19.18 -1.02
CA GLY A 261 2.91 -18.71 -1.04
C GLY A 261 3.28 -17.81 0.15
N LEU A 262 2.60 -17.94 1.28
CA LEU A 262 2.85 -17.14 2.47
C LEU A 262 4.26 -17.37 3.01
N ARG A 263 4.83 -16.32 3.60
CA ARG A 263 6.16 -16.35 4.22
C ARG A 263 6.14 -17.03 5.58
N ASN A 264 5.09 -16.78 6.37
CA ASN A 264 4.99 -17.21 7.75
C ASN A 264 3.73 -18.09 7.95
N PRO A 265 3.64 -18.87 9.05
CA PRO A 265 2.40 -19.56 9.44
C PRO A 265 1.23 -18.60 9.63
N GLN A 266 0.00 -19.11 9.50
CA GLN A 266 -1.24 -18.34 9.72
C GLN A 266 -1.72 -18.48 11.19
N ASP A 267 -0.94 -17.98 12.13
CA ASP A 267 -1.19 -18.16 13.57
C ASP A 267 -2.39 -17.35 14.09
N ALA A 268 -2.85 -16.37 13.32
CA ALA A 268 -4.02 -15.58 13.66
C ALA A 268 -5.35 -16.26 13.29
N LYS A 269 -5.32 -17.34 12.50
CA LYS A 269 -6.50 -18.13 12.16
C LYS A 269 -6.88 -19.00 13.37
N ILE A 270 -8.11 -18.80 13.93
CA ILE A 270 -8.56 -19.50 15.13
C ILE A 270 -9.42 -20.74 14.76
N LYS A 271 -10.20 -20.64 13.71
CA LYS A 271 -11.08 -21.68 13.16
C LYS A 271 -11.17 -21.52 11.65
#